data_0fcbf70d5dbe690e07af0fee56cae241
#
_entry.id   0fcbf70d5dbe690e07af0fee56cae241
#
_cell.length_a   1.000
_cell.length_b   1.000
_cell.length_c   1.000
_cell.angle_alpha   90.00
_cell.angle_beta   90.00
_cell.angle_gamma   90.00
#
_symmetry.space_group_name_H-M   'P 1'
#
loop_
_entity.id
_entity.type
_entity.pdbx_description
1 polymer ?
#
loop_
_entity_poly.entity_id
_entity_poly.type
_entity_poly.pdbx_seq_one_letter_code
_entity_poly.pdbx_strand_id
1 'polypeptide(L)'
;MKKFLTTLALTLFFINTSQSQFNKIQTNDFDIISTSMQLDYVLGHAIRCSHNALDFHRRLFEYDPKEKIFVMFQDFGDYGNGGATSLPNNLISTCISPMNYSFESSVAGERVFSIMNHELVHIAALDNASKSDLSYQKFFGGKVKSSNDHPISMFYSYLTSPRYYSPRWLHEGIAVFVETWMDGGKGNALGNYDEMFFRTRVLENSRIY
;
A
#
# COMPACT_ATOMS: atom_id res chain seq x y z
N MET A 1 28.29 39.95 -27.84
CA MET A 1 27.26 40.24 -26.82
C MET A 1 25.82 39.88 -27.29
N LYS A 2 25.31 40.35 -28.43
CA LYS A 2 23.92 40.06 -28.86
C LYS A 2 23.63 38.55 -28.99
N LYS A 3 24.51 37.74 -29.57
CA LYS A 3 24.31 36.28 -29.70
C LYS A 3 24.28 35.55 -28.35
N PHE A 4 25.06 35.99 -27.38
CA PHE A 4 25.09 35.42 -26.04
C PHE A 4 23.79 35.68 -25.26
N LEU A 5 23.27 36.92 -25.38
CA LEU A 5 21.99 37.29 -24.77
C LEU A 5 20.79 36.51 -25.40
N THR A 6 20.84 36.27 -26.71
CA THR A 6 19.77 35.50 -27.41
C THR A 6 19.79 34.02 -26.97
N THR A 7 20.99 33.44 -26.83
CA THR A 7 21.10 32.03 -26.37
C THR A 7 20.68 31.90 -24.91
N LEU A 8 21.06 32.87 -24.05
CA LEU A 8 20.64 32.89 -22.65
C LEU A 8 19.12 33.05 -22.50
N ALA A 9 18.49 33.90 -23.32
CA ALA A 9 17.04 34.08 -23.33
C ALA A 9 16.31 32.83 -23.83
N LEU A 10 16.84 32.13 -24.85
CA LEU A 10 16.28 30.85 -25.31
C LEU A 10 16.39 29.77 -24.22
N THR A 11 17.54 29.67 -23.55
CA THR A 11 17.71 28.67 -22.48
C THR A 11 16.76 28.92 -21.29
N LEU A 12 16.55 30.19 -20.93
CA LEU A 12 15.59 30.57 -19.89
C LEU A 12 14.13 30.29 -20.27
N PHE A 13 13.82 30.34 -21.57
CA PHE A 13 12.46 30.04 -22.05
C PHE A 13 12.12 28.53 -21.97
N PHE A 14 13.11 27.66 -22.05
CA PHE A 14 12.94 26.21 -21.96
C PHE A 14 12.95 25.66 -20.50
N ILE A 15 13.31 26.48 -19.50
CA ILE A 15 13.36 26.05 -18.10
C ILE A 15 11.96 26.04 -17.45
N ASN A 16 10.92 26.57 -18.10
CA ASN A 16 9.66 26.93 -17.43
C ASN A 16 8.47 25.99 -17.65
N THR A 17 8.64 24.74 -18.05
CA THR A 17 7.47 23.85 -18.23
C THR A 17 7.65 22.43 -17.72
N SER A 18 8.46 22.21 -16.69
CA SER A 18 8.33 20.98 -15.91
C SER A 18 7.24 21.17 -14.86
N GLN A 19 5.99 21.23 -15.29
CA GLN A 19 4.88 21.08 -14.35
C GLN A 19 4.90 19.63 -13.88
N SER A 20 4.97 19.46 -12.56
CA SER A 20 4.77 18.15 -11.94
C SER A 20 3.40 17.62 -12.40
N GLN A 21 3.41 16.46 -13.06
CA GLN A 21 2.18 15.79 -13.50
C GLN A 21 1.47 15.07 -12.35
N PHE A 22 1.93 15.27 -11.10
CA PHE A 22 1.35 14.64 -9.94
C PHE A 22 0.26 15.50 -9.33
N ASN A 23 -0.93 14.94 -9.21
CA ASN A 23 -1.98 15.53 -8.38
C ASN A 23 -1.86 15.01 -6.96
N LYS A 24 -1.91 15.93 -5.99
CA LYS A 24 -1.88 15.59 -4.56
C LYS A 24 -3.15 16.07 -3.89
N ILE A 25 -3.85 15.15 -3.24
CA ILE A 25 -4.98 15.43 -2.37
C ILE A 25 -4.59 15.12 -0.93
N GLN A 26 -4.82 16.06 -0.03
CA GLN A 26 -4.51 15.92 1.39
C GLN A 26 -5.78 15.81 2.20
N THR A 27 -5.84 14.81 3.05
CA THR A 27 -6.86 14.67 4.09
C THR A 27 -6.20 14.70 5.48
N ASN A 28 -6.96 14.47 6.53
CA ASN A 28 -6.39 14.38 7.87
C ASN A 28 -5.44 13.17 8.01
N ASP A 29 -5.82 12.03 7.46
CA ASP A 29 -5.11 10.76 7.62
C ASP A 29 -4.24 10.39 6.42
N PHE A 30 -4.55 10.93 5.23
CA PHE A 30 -3.92 10.52 3.98
C PHE A 30 -3.34 11.68 3.18
N ASP A 31 -2.21 11.40 2.55
CA ASP A 31 -1.67 12.16 1.43
C ASP A 31 -1.77 11.29 0.18
N ILE A 32 -2.75 11.57 -0.68
CA ILE A 32 -3.03 10.78 -1.88
C ILE A 32 -2.40 11.44 -3.08
N ILE A 33 -1.60 10.68 -3.81
CA ILE A 33 -0.85 11.11 -4.98
C ILE A 33 -1.33 10.30 -6.18
N SER A 34 -1.68 11.01 -7.25
CA SER A 34 -1.98 10.42 -8.56
C SER A 34 -0.86 10.73 -9.54
N THR A 35 -0.41 9.72 -10.26
CA THR A 35 0.64 9.87 -11.27
C THR A 35 0.11 10.32 -12.63
N SER A 36 -1.21 10.41 -12.79
CA SER A 36 -1.87 10.84 -14.02
C SER A 36 -3.13 11.63 -13.70
N MET A 37 -3.36 12.72 -14.44
CA MET A 37 -4.61 13.49 -14.35
C MET A 37 -5.84 12.67 -14.76
N GLN A 38 -5.65 11.61 -15.55
CA GLN A 38 -6.72 10.70 -15.95
C GLN A 38 -7.30 9.91 -14.77
N LEU A 39 -6.57 9.82 -13.65
CA LEU A 39 -7.01 9.13 -12.44
C LEU A 39 -7.91 9.98 -11.54
N ASP A 40 -8.07 11.26 -11.82
CA ASP A 40 -8.81 12.20 -10.95
C ASP A 40 -10.27 11.77 -10.70
N TYR A 41 -10.89 11.10 -11.68
CA TYR A 41 -12.25 10.60 -11.53
C TYR A 41 -12.37 9.48 -10.48
N VAL A 42 -11.28 8.71 -10.23
CA VAL A 42 -11.25 7.63 -9.24
C VAL A 42 -10.91 8.14 -7.85
N LEU A 43 -10.16 9.26 -7.73
CA LEU A 43 -9.60 9.72 -6.47
C LEU A 43 -10.66 9.98 -5.40
N GLY A 44 -11.79 10.58 -5.75
CA GLY A 44 -12.88 10.82 -4.80
C GLY A 44 -13.46 9.53 -4.22
N HIS A 45 -13.53 8.47 -5.00
CA HIS A 45 -13.94 7.14 -4.54
C HIS A 45 -12.85 6.50 -3.70
N ALA A 46 -11.61 6.53 -4.15
CA ALA A 46 -10.45 6.00 -3.44
C ALA A 46 -10.27 6.61 -2.05
N ILE A 47 -10.49 7.91 -1.91
CA ILE A 47 -10.48 8.61 -0.61
C ILE A 47 -11.53 8.01 0.33
N ARG A 48 -12.77 7.83 -0.14
CA ARG A 48 -13.83 7.22 0.68
C ARG A 48 -13.51 5.79 1.09
N CYS A 49 -13.00 4.98 0.16
CA CYS A 49 -12.57 3.61 0.45
C CYS A 49 -11.46 3.59 1.51
N SER A 50 -10.44 4.46 1.36
CA SER A 50 -9.32 4.56 2.30
C SER A 50 -9.79 4.95 3.71
N HIS A 51 -10.66 5.93 3.84
CA HIS A 51 -11.18 6.34 5.15
C HIS A 51 -12.05 5.25 5.79
N ASN A 52 -12.95 4.63 5.03
CA ASN A 52 -13.79 3.54 5.54
C ASN A 52 -12.95 2.36 6.03
N ALA A 53 -11.94 1.98 5.27
CA ALA A 53 -11.03 0.91 5.64
C ALA A 53 -10.21 1.27 6.89
N LEU A 54 -9.66 2.48 6.96
CA LEU A 54 -8.90 2.93 8.13
C LEU A 54 -9.75 2.99 9.39
N ASP A 55 -10.99 3.49 9.29
CA ASP A 55 -11.91 3.53 10.43
C ASP A 55 -12.28 2.14 10.93
N PHE A 56 -12.37 1.17 10.03
CA PHE A 56 -12.55 -0.23 10.41
C PHE A 56 -11.30 -0.77 11.13
N HIS A 57 -10.12 -0.54 10.58
CA HIS A 57 -8.86 -1.03 11.16
C HIS A 57 -8.52 -0.35 12.49
N ARG A 58 -8.88 0.91 12.67
CA ARG A 58 -8.77 1.59 13.98
C ARG A 58 -9.50 0.82 15.08
N ARG A 59 -10.69 0.32 14.76
CA ARG A 59 -11.51 -0.45 15.72
C ARG A 59 -11.04 -1.89 15.88
N LEU A 60 -10.67 -2.53 14.78
CA LEU A 60 -10.27 -3.95 14.77
C LEU A 60 -8.91 -4.17 15.44
N PHE A 61 -7.94 -3.32 15.13
CA PHE A 61 -6.55 -3.47 15.57
C PHE A 61 -6.17 -2.52 16.71
N GLU A 62 -7.12 -1.69 17.19
CA GLU A 62 -6.84 -0.61 18.15
C GLU A 62 -5.65 0.26 17.68
N TYR A 63 -5.57 0.47 16.38
CA TYR A 63 -4.47 1.14 15.68
C TYR A 63 -4.89 2.53 15.23
N ASP A 64 -4.10 3.54 15.60
CA ASP A 64 -4.24 4.90 15.08
C ASP A 64 -2.89 5.38 14.54
N PRO A 65 -2.80 5.66 13.24
CA PRO A 65 -1.54 6.08 12.61
C PRO A 65 -1.05 7.40 13.21
N LYS A 66 0.22 7.46 13.61
CA LYS A 66 0.84 8.67 14.15
C LYS A 66 1.33 9.63 13.09
N GLU A 67 1.41 9.16 11.88
CA GLU A 67 1.78 9.92 10.68
C GLU A 67 0.77 9.66 9.58
N LYS A 68 0.68 10.60 8.64
CA LYS A 68 -0.16 10.40 7.46
C LYS A 68 0.29 9.21 6.64
N ILE A 69 -0.68 8.49 6.09
CA ILE A 69 -0.44 7.40 5.16
C ILE A 69 -0.39 7.98 3.75
N PHE A 70 0.73 7.77 3.08
CA PHE A 70 0.87 8.11 1.67
C PHE A 70 0.22 7.03 0.83
N VAL A 71 -0.67 7.43 -0.08
CA VAL A 71 -1.28 6.51 -1.04
C VAL A 71 -0.95 6.98 -2.44
N MET A 72 -0.24 6.15 -3.20
CA MET A 72 0.15 6.45 -4.56
C MET A 72 -0.63 5.60 -5.55
N PHE A 73 -1.51 6.24 -6.33
CA PHE A 73 -2.21 5.63 -7.44
C PHE A 73 -1.38 5.75 -8.71
N GLN A 74 -1.10 4.60 -9.31
CA GLN A 74 -0.26 4.47 -10.50
C GLN A 74 -1.05 3.89 -11.68
N ASP A 75 -0.65 4.30 -12.88
CA ASP A 75 -1.19 3.81 -14.14
C ASP A 75 -0.04 3.49 -15.11
N PHE A 76 0.99 2.84 -14.60
CA PHE A 76 2.18 2.51 -15.39
C PHE A 76 2.22 1.06 -15.87
N GLY A 77 1.30 0.25 -15.42
CA GLY A 77 1.28 -1.19 -15.71
C GLY A 77 -0.01 -1.64 -16.36
N ASP A 78 0.07 -2.75 -17.08
CA ASP A 78 -1.07 -3.37 -17.73
C ASP A 78 -1.86 -4.30 -16.80
N TYR A 79 -1.46 -4.42 -15.54
CA TYR A 79 -2.13 -5.25 -14.53
C TYR A 79 -2.23 -4.53 -13.19
N GLY A 80 -3.34 -4.78 -12.50
CA GLY A 80 -3.57 -4.27 -11.16
C GLY A 80 -2.72 -5.02 -10.12
N ASN A 81 -2.10 -4.27 -9.23
CA ASN A 81 -1.39 -4.79 -8.08
C ASN A 81 -1.34 -3.72 -7.00
N GLY A 82 -1.13 -4.12 -5.75
CA GLY A 82 -0.91 -3.25 -4.62
C GLY A 82 0.30 -3.67 -3.81
N GLY A 83 0.71 -2.80 -2.91
CA GLY A 83 1.75 -3.09 -1.94
C GLY A 83 1.83 -2.01 -0.87
N ALA A 84 2.11 -2.41 0.35
CA ALA A 84 2.25 -1.51 1.48
C ALA A 84 3.58 -1.68 2.18
N THR A 85 4.07 -0.59 2.74
CA THR A 85 5.22 -0.57 3.65
C THR A 85 5.01 0.47 4.73
N SER A 86 5.52 0.19 5.92
CA SER A 86 5.55 1.15 7.02
C SER A 86 6.95 1.75 7.25
N LEU A 87 7.94 1.39 6.42
CA LEU A 87 9.32 1.85 6.56
C LEU A 87 9.84 2.52 5.28
N PRO A 88 10.42 3.74 5.35
CA PRO A 88 10.54 4.57 6.55
C PRO A 88 9.26 5.33 6.89
N ASN A 89 8.28 5.37 5.99
CA ASN A 89 6.98 6.01 6.14
C ASN A 89 5.87 5.04 5.74
N ASN A 90 4.66 5.29 6.23
CA ASN A 90 3.49 4.55 5.82
C ASN A 90 3.15 4.88 4.36
N LEU A 91 3.34 3.92 3.47
CA LEU A 91 3.12 4.08 2.04
C LEU A 91 2.32 2.88 1.50
N ILE A 92 1.26 3.19 0.79
CA ILE A 92 0.52 2.25 -0.06
C ILE A 92 0.75 2.68 -1.52
N SER A 93 1.15 1.73 -2.35
CA SER A 93 1.28 1.92 -3.79
C SER A 93 0.32 0.97 -4.50
N THR A 94 -0.53 1.46 -5.36
CA THR A 94 -1.50 0.62 -6.08
C THR A 94 -1.61 1.03 -7.54
N CYS A 95 -1.70 0.02 -8.41
CA CYS A 95 -2.00 0.17 -9.82
C CYS A 95 -3.50 0.03 -10.03
N ILE A 96 -4.10 0.92 -10.82
CA ILE A 96 -5.54 0.93 -11.08
C ILE A 96 -5.98 0.00 -12.21
N SER A 97 -5.03 -0.52 -12.97
CA SER A 97 -5.32 -1.48 -14.04
C SER A 97 -6.07 -2.71 -13.52
N PRO A 98 -6.80 -3.45 -14.37
CA PRO A 98 -7.46 -4.68 -13.97
C PRO A 98 -6.48 -5.70 -13.39
N MET A 99 -6.93 -6.49 -12.41
CA MET A 99 -6.18 -7.64 -11.91
C MET A 99 -5.92 -8.64 -13.04
N ASN A 100 -4.74 -9.25 -13.05
CA ASN A 100 -4.40 -10.28 -14.01
C ASN A 100 -4.89 -11.65 -13.51
N TYR A 101 -6.07 -12.06 -13.95
CA TYR A 101 -6.66 -13.33 -13.56
C TYR A 101 -5.88 -14.59 -14.01
N SER A 102 -4.82 -14.43 -14.79
CA SER A 102 -3.94 -15.56 -15.14
C SER A 102 -3.07 -16.03 -13.98
N PHE A 103 -2.86 -15.16 -12.98
CA PHE A 103 -2.00 -15.45 -11.82
C PHE A 103 -2.72 -15.29 -10.47
N GLU A 104 -3.79 -14.53 -10.45
CA GLU A 104 -4.54 -14.24 -9.22
C GLU A 104 -6.04 -14.41 -9.45
N SER A 105 -6.66 -15.23 -8.64
CA SER A 105 -8.11 -15.44 -8.66
C SER A 105 -8.77 -14.44 -7.73
N SER A 106 -8.95 -13.20 -8.17
CA SER A 106 -9.68 -12.20 -7.41
C SER A 106 -11.17 -12.30 -7.62
N VAL A 107 -11.95 -12.02 -6.58
CA VAL A 107 -13.41 -11.93 -6.68
C VAL A 107 -13.77 -10.72 -7.54
N ALA A 108 -14.81 -10.88 -8.35
CA ALA A 108 -15.42 -9.77 -9.08
C ALA A 108 -16.14 -8.84 -8.09
N GLY A 109 -15.43 -7.90 -7.54
CA GLY A 109 -15.90 -6.91 -6.56
C GLY A 109 -15.47 -5.50 -6.89
N GLU A 110 -15.68 -4.59 -5.96
CA GLU A 110 -15.19 -3.23 -6.07
C GLU A 110 -13.70 -3.20 -5.70
N ARG A 111 -12.88 -3.09 -6.70
CA ARG A 111 -11.44 -3.32 -6.64
C ARG A 111 -10.69 -2.34 -5.76
N VAL A 112 -11.02 -1.04 -5.83
CA VAL A 112 -10.33 -0.02 -5.03
C VAL A 112 -10.61 -0.24 -3.55
N PHE A 113 -11.83 -0.62 -3.20
CA PHE A 113 -12.21 -0.94 -1.84
C PHE A 113 -11.44 -2.17 -1.33
N SER A 114 -11.42 -3.26 -2.10
CA SER A 114 -10.71 -4.49 -1.73
C SER A 114 -9.21 -4.25 -1.55
N ILE A 115 -8.55 -3.58 -2.50
CA ILE A 115 -7.12 -3.27 -2.40
C ILE A 115 -6.84 -2.38 -1.18
N MET A 116 -7.63 -1.32 -0.97
CA MET A 116 -7.39 -0.43 0.17
C MET A 116 -7.60 -1.14 1.51
N ASN A 117 -8.57 -2.05 1.61
CA ASN A 117 -8.76 -2.88 2.79
C ASN A 117 -7.56 -3.80 3.03
N HIS A 118 -7.07 -4.46 1.99
CA HIS A 118 -5.92 -5.34 2.05
C HIS A 118 -4.66 -4.60 2.50
N GLU A 119 -4.30 -3.55 1.80
CA GLU A 119 -3.04 -2.83 2.03
C GLU A 119 -3.02 -2.09 3.38
N LEU A 120 -4.16 -1.59 3.83
CA LEU A 120 -4.27 -0.95 5.15
C LEU A 120 -4.11 -1.95 6.31
N VAL A 121 -4.42 -3.23 6.12
CA VAL A 121 -4.08 -4.27 7.11
C VAL A 121 -2.58 -4.36 7.29
N HIS A 122 -1.83 -4.34 6.19
CA HIS A 122 -0.36 -4.36 6.27
C HIS A 122 0.17 -3.15 7.02
N ILE A 123 -0.35 -1.95 6.75
CA ILE A 123 0.03 -0.75 7.50
C ILE A 123 -0.30 -0.92 8.99
N ALA A 124 -1.53 -1.31 9.33
CA ALA A 124 -1.93 -1.50 10.72
C ALA A 124 -1.08 -2.55 11.44
N ALA A 125 -0.77 -3.66 10.77
CA ALA A 125 0.05 -4.73 11.35
C ALA A 125 1.52 -4.34 11.54
N LEU A 126 2.10 -3.57 10.61
CA LEU A 126 3.52 -3.22 10.60
C LEU A 126 3.85 -1.93 11.36
N ASP A 127 2.90 -0.99 11.46
CA ASP A 127 3.10 0.32 12.10
C ASP A 127 2.56 0.38 13.53
N ASN A 128 1.88 -0.66 14.01
CA ASN A 128 1.39 -0.72 15.39
C ASN A 128 2.56 -0.91 16.38
N ALA A 129 3.14 0.22 16.77
CA ALA A 129 4.38 0.27 17.53
C ALA A 129 4.17 0.00 19.02
N SER A 130 4.95 -0.90 19.61
CA SER A 130 5.04 -1.09 21.05
C SER A 130 5.76 0.09 21.72
N LYS A 131 5.70 0.16 23.06
CA LYS A 131 6.44 1.20 23.82
C LYS A 131 7.95 1.15 23.57
N SER A 132 8.52 -0.05 23.43
CA SER A 132 9.94 -0.23 23.12
C SER A 132 10.26 0.26 21.71
N ASP A 133 9.41 -0.03 20.72
CA ASP A 133 9.61 0.44 19.36
C ASP A 133 9.61 1.97 19.28
N LEU A 134 8.71 2.62 19.99
CA LEU A 134 8.67 4.08 20.07
C LEU A 134 9.96 4.67 20.67
N SER A 135 10.55 3.98 21.65
CA SER A 135 11.83 4.38 22.23
C SER A 135 12.97 4.24 21.23
N TYR A 136 12.98 3.15 20.45
CA TYR A 136 13.95 2.96 19.37
C TYR A 136 13.74 3.97 18.24
N GLN A 137 12.50 4.21 17.81
CA GLN A 137 12.21 5.25 16.83
C GLN A 137 12.75 6.62 17.27
N LYS A 138 12.55 6.97 18.54
CA LYS A 138 13.08 8.23 19.08
C LYS A 138 14.63 8.26 19.07
N PHE A 139 15.29 7.16 19.41
CA PHE A 139 16.74 7.06 19.42
C PHE A 139 17.33 7.17 18.00
N PHE A 140 16.71 6.54 17.01
CA PHE A 140 17.15 6.52 15.61
C PHE A 140 16.64 7.71 14.78
N GLY A 141 15.88 8.64 15.37
CA GLY A 141 15.33 9.81 14.67
C GLY A 141 14.12 9.52 13.80
N GLY A 142 13.45 8.38 13.98
CA GLY A 142 12.26 7.95 13.25
C GLY A 142 12.27 6.47 12.91
N LYS A 143 11.37 6.08 12.03
CA LYS A 143 11.35 4.73 11.45
C LYS A 143 12.45 4.60 10.40
N VAL A 144 13.26 3.55 10.46
CA VAL A 144 14.42 3.37 9.58
C VAL A 144 14.24 2.12 8.72
N LYS A 145 14.36 2.30 7.41
CA LYS A 145 14.42 1.18 6.47
C LYS A 145 15.82 0.58 6.48
N SER A 146 15.94 -0.72 6.67
CA SER A 146 17.22 -1.42 6.64
C SER A 146 17.85 -1.39 5.25
N SER A 147 19.16 -1.18 5.21
CA SER A 147 19.98 -1.23 4.01
C SER A 147 21.31 -1.94 4.30
N ASN A 148 21.79 -2.73 3.36
CA ASN A 148 23.08 -3.40 3.46
C ASN A 148 24.25 -2.40 3.53
N ASP A 149 24.06 -1.20 2.96
CA ASP A 149 25.08 -0.15 2.97
C ASP A 149 25.21 0.59 4.32
N HIS A 150 24.22 0.37 5.20
CA HIS A 150 24.15 1.03 6.50
C HIS A 150 23.89 0.04 7.64
N PRO A 151 24.92 -0.58 8.24
CA PRO A 151 24.76 -1.60 9.28
C PRO A 151 23.92 -1.15 10.47
N ILE A 152 23.96 0.14 10.84
CA ILE A 152 23.16 0.70 11.92
C ILE A 152 21.65 0.60 11.60
N SER A 153 21.25 0.73 10.35
CA SER A 153 19.87 0.54 9.93
C SER A 153 19.39 -0.90 10.10
N MET A 154 20.27 -1.87 9.90
CA MET A 154 19.99 -3.28 10.16
C MET A 154 19.78 -3.53 11.67
N PHE A 155 20.55 -2.83 12.49
CA PHE A 155 20.40 -2.92 13.95
C PHE A 155 19.03 -2.40 14.43
N TYR A 156 18.55 -1.29 13.84
CA TYR A 156 17.18 -0.84 14.09
C TYR A 156 16.14 -1.92 13.76
N SER A 157 16.25 -2.55 12.60
CA SER A 157 15.33 -3.63 12.21
C SER A 157 15.36 -4.81 13.18
N TYR A 158 16.53 -5.19 13.66
CA TYR A 158 16.71 -6.24 14.67
C TYR A 158 16.01 -5.88 15.98
N LEU A 159 16.16 -4.64 16.46
CA LEU A 159 15.57 -4.17 17.71
C LEU A 159 14.04 -4.04 17.66
N THR A 160 13.50 -3.71 16.49
CA THR A 160 12.05 -3.52 16.29
C THR A 160 11.31 -4.78 15.82
N SER A 161 12.03 -5.91 15.73
CA SER A 161 11.41 -7.22 15.52
C SER A 161 10.58 -7.61 16.76
N PRO A 162 9.44 -8.28 16.61
CA PRO A 162 9.19 -9.40 15.69
C PRO A 162 8.47 -9.08 14.40
N ARG A 163 7.98 -7.87 14.18
CA ARG A 163 7.20 -7.51 12.97
C ARG A 163 7.98 -7.78 11.69
N TYR A 164 9.26 -7.47 11.68
CA TYR A 164 10.11 -7.65 10.52
C TYR A 164 10.37 -9.12 10.17
N TYR A 165 10.33 -10.02 11.17
CA TYR A 165 10.56 -11.46 10.98
C TYR A 165 9.28 -12.28 10.99
N SER A 166 8.11 -11.64 11.09
CA SER A 166 6.85 -12.36 10.92
C SER A 166 6.78 -12.94 9.51
N PRO A 167 6.40 -14.22 9.37
CA PRO A 167 6.34 -14.86 8.06
C PRO A 167 5.38 -14.10 7.14
N ARG A 168 5.77 -13.92 5.88
CA ARG A 168 4.95 -13.21 4.91
C ARG A 168 3.55 -13.81 4.78
N TRP A 169 3.43 -15.14 4.81
CA TRP A 169 2.13 -15.82 4.73
C TRP A 169 1.16 -15.41 5.85
N LEU A 170 1.66 -15.04 7.04
CA LEU A 170 0.82 -14.57 8.13
C LEU A 170 0.25 -13.19 7.82
N HIS A 171 1.08 -12.27 7.34
CA HIS A 171 0.64 -10.92 6.97
C HIS A 171 -0.35 -10.96 5.81
N GLU A 172 -0.06 -11.72 4.78
CA GLU A 172 -0.97 -11.90 3.64
C GLU A 172 -2.26 -12.60 4.07
N GLY A 173 -2.17 -13.63 4.90
CA GLY A 173 -3.34 -14.36 5.39
C GLY A 173 -4.29 -13.48 6.21
N ILE A 174 -3.78 -12.61 7.07
CA ILE A 174 -4.59 -11.65 7.81
C ILE A 174 -5.22 -10.63 6.85
N ALA A 175 -4.46 -10.12 5.89
CA ALA A 175 -4.96 -9.15 4.93
C ALA A 175 -6.09 -9.73 4.07
N VAL A 176 -5.91 -10.93 3.52
CA VAL A 176 -6.91 -11.67 2.75
C VAL A 176 -8.16 -11.98 3.59
N PHE A 177 -7.98 -12.37 4.85
CA PHE A 177 -9.10 -12.64 5.74
C PHE A 177 -9.93 -11.38 6.02
N VAL A 178 -9.28 -10.28 6.36
CA VAL A 178 -9.96 -9.01 6.68
C VAL A 178 -10.60 -8.41 5.44
N GLU A 179 -9.93 -8.40 4.30
CA GLU A 179 -10.49 -8.02 3.00
C GLU A 179 -11.79 -8.77 2.72
N THR A 180 -11.76 -10.10 2.82
CA THR A 180 -12.93 -10.95 2.59
C THR A 180 -14.05 -10.64 3.59
N TRP A 181 -13.71 -10.44 4.85
CA TRP A 181 -14.71 -10.13 5.90
C TRP A 181 -15.38 -8.78 5.64
N MET A 182 -14.61 -7.75 5.26
CA MET A 182 -15.14 -6.41 4.97
C MET A 182 -16.01 -6.37 3.72
N ASP A 183 -15.76 -7.27 2.76
CA ASP A 183 -16.57 -7.40 1.54
C ASP A 183 -17.77 -8.37 1.71
N GLY A 184 -18.24 -8.53 2.93
CA GLY A 184 -19.44 -9.33 3.25
C GLY A 184 -19.24 -10.83 3.04
N GLY A 185 -18.03 -11.33 3.20
CA GLY A 185 -17.67 -12.74 3.05
C GLY A 185 -17.35 -13.15 1.61
N LYS A 186 -17.21 -12.19 0.71
CA LYS A 186 -16.78 -12.41 -0.67
C LYS A 186 -15.34 -11.94 -0.83
N GLY A 187 -14.43 -12.85 -1.05
CA GLY A 187 -13.01 -12.53 -1.19
C GLY A 187 -12.17 -13.77 -1.38
N ASN A 188 -10.86 -13.61 -1.35
CA ASN A 188 -9.94 -14.71 -1.58
C ASN A 188 -9.97 -15.77 -0.46
N ALA A 189 -10.44 -15.44 0.74
CA ALA A 189 -10.57 -16.42 1.82
C ALA A 189 -11.84 -17.29 1.71
N LEU A 190 -12.93 -16.77 1.14
CA LEU A 190 -14.22 -17.47 1.06
C LEU A 190 -14.94 -17.15 -0.26
N GLY A 191 -15.58 -18.15 -0.85
CA GLY A 191 -16.46 -17.96 -2.01
C GLY A 191 -15.74 -17.73 -3.34
N ASN A 192 -14.46 -18.05 -3.41
CA ASN A 192 -13.63 -17.84 -4.59
C ASN A 192 -13.11 -19.17 -5.18
N TYR A 193 -12.31 -19.08 -6.21
CA TYR A 193 -11.61 -20.18 -6.88
C TYR A 193 -10.85 -21.07 -5.89
N ASP A 194 -10.15 -20.49 -4.93
CA ASP A 194 -9.39 -21.23 -3.93
C ASP A 194 -10.30 -22.10 -3.05
N GLU A 195 -11.43 -21.57 -2.59
CA GLU A 195 -12.41 -22.38 -1.86
C GLU A 195 -12.94 -23.54 -2.72
N MET A 196 -13.28 -23.27 -3.97
CA MET A 196 -13.71 -24.31 -4.91
C MET A 196 -12.63 -25.39 -5.09
N PHE A 197 -11.38 -24.96 -5.28
CA PHE A 197 -10.25 -25.86 -5.46
C PHE A 197 -10.04 -26.75 -4.22
N PHE A 198 -9.95 -26.16 -3.03
CA PHE A 198 -9.78 -26.92 -1.78
C PHE A 198 -10.96 -27.83 -1.50
N ARG A 199 -12.19 -27.38 -1.69
CA ARG A 199 -13.40 -28.18 -1.53
C ARG A 199 -13.39 -29.40 -2.46
N THR A 200 -13.01 -29.21 -3.72
CA THR A 200 -12.89 -30.31 -4.70
C THR A 200 -11.83 -31.32 -4.25
N ARG A 201 -10.67 -30.86 -3.80
CA ARG A 201 -9.62 -31.75 -3.30
C ARG A 201 -10.04 -32.58 -2.09
N VAL A 202 -10.78 -31.96 -1.18
CA VAL A 202 -11.33 -32.70 -0.02
C VAL A 202 -12.36 -33.74 -0.47
N LEU A 203 -13.27 -33.42 -1.38
CA LEU A 203 -14.28 -34.35 -1.89
C LEU A 203 -13.67 -35.50 -2.68
N GLU A 204 -12.61 -35.25 -3.43
CA GLU A 204 -11.88 -36.28 -4.20
C GLU A 204 -10.89 -37.08 -3.35
N ASN A 205 -10.78 -36.78 -2.06
CA ASN A 205 -9.79 -37.34 -1.14
C ASN A 205 -8.36 -37.26 -1.70
N SER A 206 -8.08 -36.20 -2.47
CA SER A 206 -6.79 -35.97 -3.10
C SER A 206 -5.89 -35.13 -2.19
N ARG A 207 -4.58 -35.37 -2.23
CA ARG A 207 -3.63 -34.64 -1.39
C ARG A 207 -3.54 -33.18 -1.83
N ILE A 208 -3.53 -32.28 -0.85
CA ILE A 208 -3.22 -30.86 -1.02
C ILE A 208 -1.73 -30.72 -0.76
N TYR A 209 -0.97 -30.41 -1.80
CA TYR A 209 0.46 -30.14 -1.69
C TYR A 209 0.71 -28.67 -1.96
#